data_3911952473a90e785e74feb3078dc5e8
#
_entry.id   3911952473a90e785e74feb3078dc5e8
#
_cell.length_a   1.000
_cell.length_b   1.000
_cell.length_c   1.000
_cell.angle_alpha   90.00
_cell.angle_beta   90.00
_cell.angle_gamma   90.00
#
_symmetry.space_group_name_H-M   'P 1'
#
loop_
_entity.id
_entity.type
_entity.pdbx_description
1 polymer ?
#
loop_
_entity_poly.entity_id
_entity_poly.type
_entity_poly.pdbx_seq_one_letter_code
_entity_poly.pdbx_strand_id
1 'polypeptide(L)'
;MDIYQSLLTRLPEEPVPVSKVIIGVHWTLVCSRYCGLSSTLVNCGPHGHARMRDVGKLELKTAQELASWITSDNLLEASVGMAALNSLIDVDENTLTKINASEIIAQEGRNKNVVIVGHFPFIPSIQSVAKHCWVVEKRPYGDDFPEEAAEALVPQA
;
A
#
# COMPACT_ATOMS: atom_id res chain seq x y z
N MET A 1 -12.97 -11.21 -10.98
CA MET A 1 -11.48 -11.30 -10.98
C MET A 1 -11.03 -10.60 -9.70
N ASP A 2 -10.24 -11.26 -8.88
CA ASP A 2 -9.68 -10.67 -7.68
C ASP A 2 -8.73 -9.52 -8.06
N ILE A 3 -8.69 -8.45 -7.25
CA ILE A 3 -7.86 -7.26 -7.51
C ILE A 3 -6.38 -7.62 -7.62
N TYR A 4 -5.90 -8.56 -6.80
CA TYR A 4 -4.50 -9.02 -6.84
C TYR A 4 -4.17 -9.70 -8.15
N GLN A 5 -5.06 -10.56 -8.66
CA GLN A 5 -4.89 -11.20 -9.95
C GLN A 5 -4.87 -10.16 -11.08
N SER A 6 -5.73 -9.14 -11.01
CA SER A 6 -5.73 -8.05 -11.99
C SER A 6 -4.44 -7.25 -11.99
N LEU A 7 -3.81 -7.05 -10.83
CA LEU A 7 -2.52 -6.39 -10.72
C LEU A 7 -1.39 -7.25 -11.28
N LEU A 8 -1.35 -8.54 -10.92
CA LEU A 8 -0.32 -9.47 -11.38
C LEU A 8 -0.31 -9.65 -12.90
N THR A 9 -1.47 -9.64 -13.55
CA THR A 9 -1.57 -9.76 -15.02
C THR A 9 -1.05 -8.54 -15.79
N ARG A 10 -0.79 -7.43 -15.11
CA ARG A 10 -0.25 -6.19 -15.71
C ARG A 10 1.25 -6.04 -15.51
N LEU A 11 1.89 -6.97 -14.83
CA LEU A 11 3.33 -6.95 -14.64
C LEU A 11 4.06 -7.22 -15.96
N PRO A 12 5.30 -6.73 -16.13
CA PRO A 12 6.10 -7.01 -17.30
C PRO A 12 6.34 -8.52 -17.45
N GLU A 13 6.26 -9.02 -18.68
CA GLU A 13 6.51 -10.45 -18.99
C GLU A 13 7.99 -10.81 -18.84
N GLU A 14 8.88 -9.89 -19.18
CA GLU A 14 10.33 -10.12 -19.06
C GLU A 14 10.74 -10.19 -17.58
N PRO A 15 11.49 -11.24 -17.18
CA PRO A 15 11.96 -11.39 -15.82
C PRO A 15 12.82 -10.21 -15.38
N VAL A 16 12.44 -9.57 -14.28
CA VAL A 16 13.20 -8.46 -13.68
C VAL A 16 13.94 -8.97 -12.45
N PRO A 17 15.28 -8.91 -12.43
CA PRO A 17 16.06 -9.40 -11.30
C PRO A 17 15.84 -8.54 -10.07
N VAL A 18 15.84 -9.16 -8.90
CA VAL A 18 15.82 -8.48 -7.60
C VAL A 18 17.25 -8.17 -7.20
N SER A 19 17.54 -6.92 -6.91
CA SER A 19 18.86 -6.46 -6.47
C SER A 19 18.99 -6.38 -4.95
N LYS A 20 17.87 -6.20 -4.23
CA LYS A 20 17.86 -6.07 -2.78
C LYS A 20 16.50 -6.34 -2.17
N VAL A 21 16.50 -7.03 -1.02
CA VAL A 21 15.32 -7.19 -0.15
C VAL A 21 15.70 -6.81 1.27
N ILE A 22 14.92 -5.91 1.89
CA ILE A 22 15.06 -5.54 3.30
C ILE A 22 13.71 -5.71 3.96
N ILE A 23 13.67 -6.49 5.03
CA ILE A 23 12.48 -6.66 5.87
C ILE A 23 12.78 -5.99 7.21
N GLY A 24 12.22 -4.83 7.40
CA GLY A 24 12.30 -4.07 8.65
C GLY A 24 11.08 -4.30 9.54
N VAL A 25 11.07 -3.68 10.70
CA VAL A 25 9.98 -3.81 11.68
C VAL A 25 8.65 -3.23 11.15
N HIS A 26 8.70 -2.14 10.40
CA HIS A 26 7.53 -1.43 9.91
C HIS A 26 7.38 -1.50 8.39
N TRP A 27 8.51 -1.58 7.67
CA TRP A 27 8.56 -1.50 6.22
C TRP A 27 9.35 -2.64 5.63
N THR A 28 8.81 -3.20 4.55
CA THR A 28 9.49 -4.15 3.67
C THR A 28 9.82 -3.44 2.36
N LEU A 29 11.07 -3.54 1.93
CA LEU A 29 11.61 -2.97 0.69
C LEU A 29 12.02 -4.09 -0.26
N VAL A 30 11.64 -3.98 -1.51
CA VAL A 30 12.19 -4.76 -2.62
C VAL A 30 12.67 -3.80 -3.70
N CYS A 31 13.95 -3.92 -4.09
CA CYS A 31 14.51 -3.18 -5.23
C CYS A 31 14.70 -4.11 -6.41
N SER A 32 14.10 -3.76 -7.54
CA SER A 32 14.19 -4.47 -8.82
C SER A 32 14.36 -3.44 -9.95
N ARG A 33 13.33 -3.17 -10.77
CA ARG A 33 13.32 -2.04 -11.72
C ARG A 33 13.40 -0.71 -10.97
N TYR A 34 12.60 -0.58 -9.92
CA TYR A 34 12.61 0.53 -8.95
C TYR A 34 12.72 -0.05 -7.53
N CYS A 35 12.56 0.78 -6.51
CA CYS A 35 12.43 0.32 -5.13
C CYS A 35 10.98 0.46 -4.67
N GLY A 36 10.33 -0.66 -4.39
CA GLY A 36 8.96 -0.73 -3.89
C GLY A 36 8.92 -0.96 -2.38
N LEU A 37 7.98 -0.31 -1.71
CA LEU A 37 7.75 -0.42 -0.28
C LEU A 37 6.37 -1.03 0.01
N SER A 38 6.27 -1.75 1.11
CA SER A 38 5.02 -2.17 1.73
C SER A 38 5.13 -2.14 3.25
N SER A 39 4.00 -2.16 3.96
CA SER A 39 4.01 -2.40 5.40
C SER A 39 4.49 -3.82 5.69
N THR A 40 5.31 -3.98 6.74
CA THR A 40 5.70 -5.31 7.23
C THR A 40 4.57 -5.85 8.11
N LEU A 41 3.87 -6.86 7.64
CA LEU A 41 2.81 -7.55 8.37
C LEU A 41 3.31 -8.93 8.81
N VAL A 42 2.99 -9.33 10.03
CA VAL A 42 3.36 -10.63 10.57
C VAL A 42 2.18 -11.27 11.30
N ASN A 43 1.94 -12.55 11.01
CA ASN A 43 1.06 -13.37 11.84
C ASN A 43 1.92 -13.99 12.93
N CYS A 44 1.87 -13.44 14.13
CA CYS A 44 2.47 -14.10 15.29
C CYS A 44 1.50 -15.18 15.77
N GLY A 45 1.76 -16.44 15.41
CA GLY A 45 1.12 -17.58 16.07
C GLY A 45 1.51 -17.64 17.56
N PRO A 46 0.95 -18.57 18.36
CA PRO A 46 1.17 -18.69 19.79
C PRO A 46 2.63 -18.77 20.23
N HIS A 47 3.55 -19.08 19.31
CA HIS A 47 4.99 -19.19 19.56
C HIS A 47 5.83 -18.14 18.83
N GLY A 48 5.23 -17.10 18.26
CA GLY A 48 5.95 -15.91 17.75
C GLY A 48 6.85 -16.12 16.54
N HIS A 49 6.77 -17.23 15.83
CA HIS A 49 7.63 -17.52 14.69
C HIS A 49 6.89 -17.34 13.36
N ALA A 50 7.08 -16.19 12.71
CA ALA A 50 6.75 -16.04 11.29
C ALA A 50 7.81 -16.78 10.46
N ARG A 51 7.45 -17.95 9.90
CA ARG A 51 8.32 -18.67 8.96
C ARG A 51 7.97 -18.17 7.55
N MET A 52 8.97 -17.64 6.87
CA MET A 52 8.89 -17.27 5.47
C MET A 52 9.70 -18.28 4.64
N ARG A 53 9.20 -18.63 3.46
CA ARG A 53 9.94 -19.50 2.52
C ARG A 53 11.15 -18.76 1.94
N ASP A 54 12.16 -19.52 1.51
CA ASP A 54 13.32 -19.04 0.76
C ASP A 54 14.13 -17.93 1.44
N VAL A 55 14.11 -17.84 2.77
CA VAL A 55 14.94 -16.89 3.54
C VAL A 55 16.42 -17.03 3.13
N GLY A 56 17.08 -15.90 2.85
CA GLY A 56 18.47 -15.85 2.36
C GLY A 56 18.61 -16.14 0.86
N LYS A 57 17.50 -16.33 0.12
CA LYS A 57 17.49 -16.59 -1.33
C LYS A 57 16.55 -15.68 -2.11
N LEU A 58 16.00 -14.65 -1.47
CA LEU A 58 15.00 -13.77 -2.10
C LEU A 58 15.59 -13.00 -3.28
N GLU A 59 16.84 -12.60 -3.18
CA GLU A 59 17.57 -11.87 -4.22
C GLU A 59 17.99 -12.76 -5.41
N LEU A 60 17.77 -14.08 -5.31
CA LEU A 60 17.96 -15.01 -6.43
C LEU A 60 16.71 -15.19 -7.28
N LYS A 61 15.60 -14.57 -6.88
CA LYS A 61 14.32 -14.63 -7.56
C LYS A 61 14.13 -13.42 -8.48
N THR A 62 13.15 -13.53 -9.38
CA THR A 62 12.64 -12.39 -10.12
C THR A 62 11.64 -11.61 -9.28
N ALA A 63 11.46 -10.32 -9.59
CA ALA A 63 10.48 -9.50 -8.92
C ALA A 63 9.04 -10.00 -9.17
N GLN A 64 8.77 -10.62 -10.32
CA GLN A 64 7.47 -11.24 -10.63
C GLN A 64 7.21 -12.47 -9.76
N GLU A 65 8.23 -13.32 -9.54
CA GLU A 65 8.11 -14.46 -8.61
C GLU A 65 7.79 -13.98 -7.19
N LEU A 66 8.47 -12.95 -6.71
CA LEU A 66 8.17 -12.37 -5.39
C LEU A 66 6.79 -11.69 -5.38
N ALA A 67 6.42 -10.95 -6.43
CA ALA A 67 5.12 -10.29 -6.52
C ALA A 67 3.96 -11.28 -6.44
N SER A 68 4.13 -12.51 -6.97
CA SER A 68 3.12 -13.57 -6.85
C SER A 68 2.79 -13.94 -5.40
N TRP A 69 3.64 -13.61 -4.44
CA TRP A 69 3.42 -13.88 -3.02
C TRP A 69 2.40 -12.96 -2.37
N ILE A 70 1.91 -11.93 -3.06
CA ILE A 70 0.87 -11.03 -2.55
C ILE A 70 -0.40 -11.77 -2.10
N THR A 71 -0.67 -12.94 -2.65
CA THR A 71 -1.80 -13.80 -2.31
C THR A 71 -1.47 -14.86 -1.27
N SER A 72 -0.29 -14.82 -0.64
CA SER A 72 0.10 -15.78 0.39
C SER A 72 -0.69 -15.55 1.69
N ASP A 73 -1.10 -16.65 2.34
CA ASP A 73 -1.68 -16.62 3.69
C ASP A 73 -0.65 -16.19 4.76
N ASN A 74 0.64 -16.24 4.42
CA ASN A 74 1.70 -15.72 5.27
C ASN A 74 1.83 -14.23 5.02
N LEU A 75 1.43 -13.41 6.00
CA LEU A 75 1.44 -11.94 5.88
C LEU A 75 2.83 -11.36 5.59
N LEU A 76 3.89 -11.98 6.07
CA LEU A 76 5.26 -11.53 5.78
C LEU A 76 5.62 -11.78 4.32
N GLU A 77 5.24 -12.92 3.76
CA GLU A 77 5.39 -13.20 2.34
C GLU A 77 4.53 -12.25 1.50
N ALA A 78 3.28 -12.00 1.91
CA ALA A 78 2.40 -11.04 1.25
C ALA A 78 3.00 -9.61 1.27
N SER A 79 3.68 -9.23 2.36
CA SER A 79 4.40 -7.95 2.44
C SER A 79 5.54 -7.88 1.42
N VAL A 80 6.33 -8.94 1.30
CA VAL A 80 7.38 -9.04 0.27
C VAL A 80 6.76 -8.98 -1.13
N GLY A 81 5.65 -9.70 -1.34
CA GLY A 81 4.91 -9.70 -2.60
C GLY A 81 4.43 -8.32 -3.01
N MET A 82 3.83 -7.57 -2.08
CA MET A 82 3.38 -6.20 -2.33
C MET A 82 4.56 -5.25 -2.62
N ALA A 83 5.66 -5.34 -1.87
CA ALA A 83 6.84 -4.53 -2.13
C ALA A 83 7.46 -4.84 -3.50
N ALA A 84 7.51 -6.13 -3.88
CA ALA A 84 8.00 -6.55 -5.19
C ALA A 84 7.09 -6.05 -6.32
N LEU A 85 5.77 -6.14 -6.16
CA LEU A 85 4.80 -5.58 -7.11
C LEU A 85 5.03 -4.08 -7.29
N ASN A 86 5.13 -3.33 -6.20
CA ASN A 86 5.38 -1.88 -6.24
C ASN A 86 6.72 -1.53 -6.91
N SER A 87 7.73 -2.41 -6.82
CA SER A 87 9.03 -2.21 -7.49
C SER A 87 8.99 -2.38 -9.01
N LEU A 88 7.91 -2.93 -9.55
CA LEU A 88 7.69 -3.17 -10.98
C LEU A 88 6.78 -2.13 -11.65
N ILE A 89 6.07 -1.32 -10.86
CA ILE A 89 5.19 -0.28 -11.38
C ILE A 89 6.02 0.76 -12.09
N ASP A 90 5.70 0.97 -13.37
CA ASP A 90 6.35 2.01 -14.17
C ASP A 90 5.76 3.38 -13.83
N VAL A 91 6.64 4.35 -13.58
CA VAL A 91 6.26 5.72 -13.22
C VAL A 91 6.87 6.65 -14.26
N ASP A 92 6.02 7.36 -15.00
CA ASP A 92 6.48 8.43 -15.87
C ASP A 92 6.90 9.65 -15.03
N GLU A 93 8.21 9.80 -14.84
CA GLU A 93 8.79 10.88 -14.05
C GLU A 93 8.44 12.28 -14.58
N ASN A 94 8.11 12.41 -15.87
CA ASN A 94 7.71 13.69 -16.47
C ASN A 94 6.31 14.13 -16.01
N THR A 95 5.50 13.21 -15.51
CA THR A 95 4.16 13.51 -14.97
C THR A 95 4.20 13.84 -13.47
N LEU A 96 5.33 13.64 -12.80
CA LEU A 96 5.46 13.87 -11.38
C LEU A 96 5.53 15.36 -11.06
N THR A 97 4.72 15.78 -10.10
CA THR A 97 4.76 17.15 -9.56
C THR A 97 5.26 17.11 -8.12
N LYS A 98 6.18 18.02 -7.80
CA LYS A 98 6.76 18.10 -6.45
C LYS A 98 5.81 18.88 -5.53
N ILE A 99 4.73 18.24 -5.12
CA ILE A 99 3.67 18.78 -4.27
C ILE A 99 3.32 17.80 -3.16
N ASN A 100 2.90 18.31 -2.01
CA ASN A 100 2.38 17.44 -0.96
C ASN A 100 0.96 16.96 -1.33
N ALA A 101 0.69 15.67 -1.15
CA ALA A 101 -0.63 15.10 -1.44
C ALA A 101 -1.77 15.81 -0.70
N SER A 102 -1.55 16.29 0.54
CA SER A 102 -2.53 17.06 1.29
C SER A 102 -2.94 18.37 0.61
N GLU A 103 -2.04 19.01 -0.14
CA GLU A 103 -2.35 20.23 -0.91
C GLU A 103 -3.25 19.90 -2.10
N ILE A 104 -2.98 18.80 -2.82
CA ILE A 104 -3.84 18.31 -3.91
C ILE A 104 -5.22 17.97 -3.37
N ILE A 105 -5.31 17.23 -2.26
CA ILE A 105 -6.58 16.86 -1.64
C ILE A 105 -7.37 18.10 -1.23
N ALA A 106 -6.71 19.13 -0.67
CA ALA A 106 -7.36 20.39 -0.29
C ALA A 106 -7.87 21.18 -1.50
N GLN A 107 -7.13 21.19 -2.61
CA GLN A 107 -7.54 21.84 -3.86
C GLN A 107 -8.72 21.14 -4.51
N GLU A 108 -8.57 19.83 -4.75
CA GLU A 108 -9.58 19.02 -5.45
C GLU A 108 -10.83 18.77 -4.60
N GLY A 109 -10.67 18.70 -3.28
CA GLY A 109 -11.74 18.48 -2.31
C GLY A 109 -12.54 19.73 -1.92
N ARG A 110 -12.14 20.92 -2.40
CA ARG A 110 -12.83 22.17 -2.05
C ARG A 110 -14.30 22.13 -2.43
N ASN A 111 -15.18 22.35 -1.43
CA ASN A 111 -16.64 22.28 -1.55
C ASN A 111 -17.18 20.92 -2.03
N LYS A 112 -16.39 19.86 -1.97
CA LYS A 112 -16.79 18.49 -2.31
C LYS A 112 -16.87 17.62 -1.06
N ASN A 113 -17.45 16.45 -1.23
CA ASN A 113 -17.38 15.39 -0.23
C ASN A 113 -16.01 14.71 -0.35
N VAL A 114 -15.36 14.48 0.77
CA VAL A 114 -14.03 13.85 0.85
C VAL A 114 -14.09 12.72 1.86
N VAL A 115 -13.61 11.54 1.48
CA VAL A 115 -13.37 10.42 2.39
C VAL A 115 -11.85 10.21 2.52
N ILE A 116 -11.37 10.15 3.75
CA ILE A 116 -9.97 9.88 4.08
C ILE A 116 -9.93 8.54 4.82
N VAL A 117 -9.17 7.59 4.30
CA VAL A 117 -8.95 6.30 4.96
C VAL A 117 -7.63 6.37 5.72
N GLY A 118 -7.71 6.33 7.04
CA GLY A 118 -6.61 6.56 7.96
C GLY A 118 -6.67 7.94 8.61
N HIS A 119 -6.15 8.06 9.84
CA HIS A 119 -6.10 9.33 10.56
C HIS A 119 -4.76 10.05 10.32
N PHE A 120 -4.80 11.20 9.68
CA PHE A 120 -3.62 11.97 9.26
C PHE A 120 -3.59 13.37 9.90
N PRO A 121 -2.39 13.92 10.19
CA PRO A 121 -2.25 15.26 10.78
C PRO A 121 -2.83 16.40 9.93
N PHE A 122 -3.02 16.20 8.63
CA PHE A 122 -3.57 17.22 7.73
C PHE A 122 -5.11 17.25 7.66
N ILE A 123 -5.81 16.33 8.31
CA ILE A 123 -7.28 16.26 8.31
C ILE A 123 -7.95 17.61 8.61
N PRO A 124 -7.53 18.37 9.64
CA PRO A 124 -8.16 19.67 9.93
C PRO A 124 -8.12 20.65 8.77
N SER A 125 -7.05 20.62 7.95
CA SER A 125 -6.94 21.50 6.77
C SER A 125 -7.92 21.10 5.67
N ILE A 126 -8.18 19.80 5.50
CA ILE A 126 -9.17 19.29 4.53
C ILE A 126 -10.59 19.62 5.00
N GLN A 127 -10.88 19.40 6.29
CA GLN A 127 -12.17 19.72 6.89
C GLN A 127 -12.54 21.20 6.73
N SER A 128 -11.56 22.10 6.74
CA SER A 128 -11.79 23.54 6.59
C SER A 128 -12.24 23.96 5.17
N VAL A 129 -12.01 23.14 4.16
CA VAL A 129 -12.29 23.46 2.75
C VAL A 129 -13.29 22.53 2.09
N ALA A 130 -13.44 21.31 2.57
CA ALA A 130 -14.40 20.33 2.05
C ALA A 130 -15.84 20.70 2.44
N LYS A 131 -16.81 20.25 1.66
CA LYS A 131 -18.23 20.33 2.03
C LYS A 131 -18.54 19.36 3.18
N HIS A 132 -18.07 18.12 3.04
CA HIS A 132 -18.06 17.09 4.07
C HIS A 132 -16.71 16.38 4.01
N CYS A 133 -16.13 16.08 5.16
CA CYS A 133 -14.92 15.30 5.27
C CYS A 133 -15.16 14.18 6.28
N TRP A 134 -15.18 12.95 5.80
CA TRP A 134 -15.32 11.75 6.63
C TRP A 134 -13.96 11.06 6.76
N VAL A 135 -13.61 10.71 7.98
CA VAL A 135 -12.40 9.95 8.28
C VAL A 135 -12.82 8.53 8.66
N VAL A 136 -12.31 7.56 7.93
CA VAL A 136 -12.54 6.14 8.21
C VAL A 136 -11.24 5.55 8.76
N GLU A 137 -11.29 4.99 9.95
CA GLU A 137 -10.10 4.50 10.64
C GLU A 137 -10.35 3.13 11.29
N LYS A 138 -9.37 2.24 11.20
CA LYS A 138 -9.43 0.90 11.82
C LYS A 138 -9.53 0.95 13.35
N ARG A 139 -8.94 1.97 13.96
CA ARG A 139 -9.02 2.27 15.39
C ARG A 139 -9.52 3.69 15.56
N PRO A 140 -10.84 3.91 15.36
CA PRO A 140 -11.42 5.24 15.32
C PRO A 140 -11.17 6.01 16.63
N TYR A 141 -10.90 7.30 16.48
CA TYR A 141 -10.72 8.22 17.59
C TYR A 141 -11.55 9.50 17.36
N GLY A 142 -12.22 9.99 18.39
CA GLY A 142 -13.07 11.16 18.26
C GLY A 142 -14.26 10.91 17.32
N ASP A 143 -14.36 11.71 16.26
CA ASP A 143 -15.43 11.66 15.26
C ASP A 143 -15.11 10.75 14.06
N ASP A 144 -14.06 9.94 14.12
CA ASP A 144 -13.70 9.00 13.07
C ASP A 144 -14.76 7.90 12.93
N PHE A 145 -15.00 7.48 11.71
CA PHE A 145 -15.88 6.35 11.40
C PHE A 145 -15.08 5.03 11.42
N PRO A 146 -15.68 3.92 11.88
CA PRO A 146 -15.03 2.61 11.83
C PRO A 146 -14.86 2.12 10.37
N GLU A 147 -13.97 1.14 10.16
CA GLU A 147 -13.61 0.67 8.81
C GLU A 147 -14.81 0.15 7.99
N GLU A 148 -15.83 -0.40 8.65
CA GLU A 148 -17.04 -0.89 8.00
C GLU A 148 -17.88 0.23 7.35
N ALA A 149 -17.72 1.47 7.80
CA ALA A 149 -18.42 2.62 7.22
C ALA A 149 -17.88 2.99 5.82
N ALA A 150 -16.71 2.47 5.42
CA ALA A 150 -16.11 2.76 4.13
C ALA A 150 -17.04 2.40 2.96
N GLU A 151 -17.73 1.25 3.02
CA GLU A 151 -18.65 0.80 1.97
C GLU A 151 -19.79 1.81 1.69
N ALA A 152 -20.25 2.49 2.74
CA ALA A 152 -21.32 3.47 2.63
C ALA A 152 -20.82 4.88 2.28
N LEU A 153 -19.62 5.26 2.76
CA LEU A 153 -19.11 6.63 2.64
C LEU A 153 -18.33 6.87 1.34
N VAL A 154 -17.49 5.90 0.91
CA VAL A 154 -16.66 6.05 -0.30
C VAL A 154 -17.49 6.36 -1.55
N PRO A 155 -18.66 5.74 -1.80
CA PRO A 155 -19.49 6.09 -2.97
C PRO A 155 -20.08 7.50 -2.93
N GLN A 156 -20.00 8.21 -1.80
CA GLN A 156 -20.54 9.56 -1.64
C GLN A 156 -19.49 10.67 -1.84
N ALA A 157 -18.22 10.28 -2.00
CA ALA A 157 -17.09 11.19 -2.17
C ALA A 157 -16.90 11.68 -3.61
#